data_528b26c9a267d56a96cc48df2562b1fb
#
_entry.id   528b26c9a267d56a96cc48df2562b1fb
#
_cell.length_a   1.000
_cell.length_b   1.000
_cell.length_c   1.000
_cell.angle_alpha   90.00
_cell.angle_beta   90.00
_cell.angle_gamma   90.00
#
_symmetry.space_group_name_H-M   'P 1'
#
loop_
_entity.id
_entity.type
_entity.pdbx_description
1 polymer ?
#
loop_
_entity_poly.entity_id
_entity_poly.type
_entity_poly.pdbx_seq_one_letter_code
_entity_poly.pdbx_strand_id
1 'polypeptide(L)'
;MRTVKVYEEAWPLHTPFVIARGSRTEAHVVVVEVEENGVTGIGECTPYPRYGESDASVLAQIMSIAPQLENGLTREELQKLLPAGAARNAVDCALWDLSARQQQLSLAELVGSELAEVVTTAQTVVIG
;
A
#
# COMPACT_ATOMS: atom_id res chain seq x y z
N MET A 1 -14.63 8.59 -14.22
CA MET A 1 -13.56 7.69 -14.69
C MET A 1 -12.45 7.66 -13.66
N ARG A 2 -11.93 6.53 -13.36
CA ARG A 2 -10.75 6.38 -12.51
C ARG A 2 -9.47 6.47 -13.33
N THR A 3 -8.44 7.03 -12.73
CA THR A 3 -7.07 6.93 -13.24
C THR A 3 -6.21 6.25 -12.18
N VAL A 4 -5.23 5.48 -12.63
CA VAL A 4 -4.35 4.70 -11.76
C VAL A 4 -2.90 5.05 -12.07
N LYS A 5 -2.12 5.36 -11.03
CA LYS A 5 -0.67 5.52 -11.12
C LYS A 5 -0.01 4.51 -10.20
N VAL A 6 1.05 3.90 -10.68
CA VAL A 6 1.86 2.96 -9.91
C VAL A 6 3.31 3.31 -10.12
N TYR A 7 4.06 3.47 -9.04
CA TYR A 7 5.47 3.84 -9.12
C TYR A 7 6.25 3.36 -7.90
N GLU A 8 7.56 3.30 -8.07
CA GLU A 8 8.51 2.97 -7.02
C GLU A 8 9.03 4.23 -6.36
N GLU A 9 9.26 4.17 -5.04
CA GLU A 9 9.95 5.22 -4.29
C GLU A 9 11.06 4.59 -3.44
N ALA A 10 12.17 5.30 -3.30
CA ALA A 10 13.26 4.96 -2.40
C ALA A 10 13.40 6.07 -1.36
N TRP A 11 13.22 5.72 -0.09
CA TRP A 11 13.31 6.65 1.03
C TRP A 11 14.62 6.43 1.76
N PRO A 12 15.54 7.42 1.80
CA PRO A 12 16.77 7.29 2.57
C PRO A 12 16.44 7.17 4.07
N LEU A 13 17.06 6.19 4.71
CA LEU A 13 16.92 6.01 6.15
C LEU A 13 17.82 7.01 6.89
N HIS A 14 17.36 7.54 8.00
CA HIS A 14 18.14 8.45 8.84
C HIS A 14 19.42 7.77 9.36
N THR A 15 19.31 6.48 9.72
CA THR A 15 20.42 5.62 10.07
C THR A 15 20.27 4.29 9.36
N PRO A 16 21.38 3.61 8.99
CA PRO A 16 21.30 2.29 8.40
C PRO A 16 20.52 1.33 9.29
N PHE A 17 19.60 0.57 8.69
CA PHE A 17 18.85 -0.49 9.37
C PHE A 17 19.67 -1.77 9.28
N VAL A 18 20.30 -2.17 10.38
CA VAL A 18 21.17 -3.35 10.47
C VAL A 18 20.50 -4.44 11.28
N ILE A 19 20.33 -5.60 10.67
CA ILE A 19 19.83 -6.82 11.31
C ILE A 19 20.76 -7.99 10.96
N ALA A 20 20.61 -9.13 11.64
CA ALA A 20 21.45 -10.32 11.42
C ALA A 20 21.46 -10.80 9.96
N ARG A 21 20.43 -10.52 9.17
CA ARG A 21 20.26 -10.94 7.77
C ARG A 21 20.74 -9.92 6.74
N GLY A 22 21.18 -8.73 7.14
CA GLY A 22 21.64 -7.71 6.22
C GLY A 22 21.49 -6.29 6.76
N SER A 23 21.78 -5.35 5.88
CA SER A 23 21.75 -3.91 6.16
C SER A 23 21.02 -3.18 5.02
N ARG A 24 20.30 -2.13 5.35
CA ARG A 24 19.63 -1.26 4.39
C ARG A 24 19.93 0.19 4.73
N THR A 25 20.12 0.99 3.69
CA THR A 25 20.26 2.45 3.78
C THR A 25 19.04 3.18 3.25
N GLU A 26 18.18 2.47 2.55
CA GLU A 26 16.94 2.98 1.95
C GLU A 26 15.77 2.03 2.20
N ALA A 27 14.58 2.58 2.30
CA ALA A 27 13.33 1.84 2.26
C ALA A 27 12.74 1.96 0.84
N HIS A 28 12.56 0.83 0.16
CA HIS A 28 11.92 0.77 -1.15
C HIS A 28 10.45 0.42 -1.00
N VAL A 29 9.59 1.22 -1.61
CA VAL A 29 8.14 1.02 -1.60
C VAL A 29 7.57 1.11 -3.00
N VAL A 30 6.45 0.42 -3.22
CA VAL A 30 5.62 0.59 -4.42
C VAL A 30 4.37 1.33 -4.00
N VAL A 31 4.09 2.44 -4.65
CA VAL A 31 2.96 3.32 -4.36
C VAL A 31 1.89 3.16 -5.43
N VAL A 32 0.64 3.12 -4.99
CA VAL A 32 -0.55 3.11 -5.86
C VAL A 32 -1.37 4.36 -5.55
N GLU A 33 -1.67 5.12 -6.58
CA GLU A 33 -2.65 6.21 -6.51
C GLU A 33 -3.84 5.86 -7.38
N VAL A 34 -5.04 5.96 -6.82
CA VAL A 34 -6.30 5.80 -7.54
C VAL A 34 -7.09 7.10 -7.43
N GLU A 35 -7.25 7.79 -8.54
CA GLU A 35 -7.99 9.05 -8.57
C GLU A 35 -9.35 8.85 -9.23
N GLU A 36 -10.40 9.38 -8.61
CA GLU A 36 -11.76 9.38 -9.13
C GLU A 36 -12.48 10.67 -8.73
N ASN A 37 -13.01 11.38 -9.71
CA ASN A 37 -13.75 12.63 -9.51
C ASN A 37 -12.97 13.69 -8.72
N GLY A 38 -11.67 13.81 -8.96
CA GLY A 38 -10.81 14.78 -8.29
C GLY A 38 -10.37 14.38 -6.88
N VAL A 39 -10.70 13.18 -6.43
CA VAL A 39 -10.28 12.63 -5.13
C VAL A 39 -9.28 11.52 -5.38
N THR A 40 -8.13 11.56 -4.69
CA THR A 40 -7.08 10.54 -4.82
C THR A 40 -6.96 9.73 -3.53
N GLY A 41 -7.08 8.43 -3.65
CA GLY A 41 -6.70 7.48 -2.61
C GLY A 41 -5.30 6.93 -2.85
N ILE A 42 -4.52 6.76 -1.80
CA ILE A 42 -3.12 6.34 -1.87
C ILE A 42 -2.92 5.10 -1.00
N GLY A 43 -2.22 4.12 -1.57
CA GLY A 43 -1.73 2.96 -0.83
C GLY A 43 -0.27 2.70 -1.18
N GLU A 44 0.44 2.07 -0.27
CA GLU A 44 1.81 1.65 -0.53
C GLU A 44 2.08 0.26 0.04
N CYS A 45 3.13 -0.37 -0.45
CA CYS A 45 3.61 -1.64 0.08
C CYS A 45 5.13 -1.71 0.03
N THR A 46 5.65 -2.60 0.85
CA THR A 46 7.06 -2.97 0.86
C THR A 46 7.19 -4.40 0.37
N PRO A 47 7.55 -4.64 -0.91
CA PRO A 47 7.80 -5.98 -1.42
C PRO A 47 8.86 -6.69 -0.58
N TYR A 48 8.64 -7.97 -0.28
CA TYR A 48 9.54 -8.69 0.60
C TYR A 48 10.10 -9.96 -0.08
N PRO A 49 11.42 -10.03 -0.31
CA PRO A 49 12.05 -11.14 -1.04
C PRO A 49 11.80 -12.52 -0.45
N ARG A 50 11.61 -12.62 0.87
CA ARG A 50 11.29 -13.87 1.55
C ARG A 50 9.98 -14.51 1.04
N TYR A 51 9.06 -13.71 0.54
CA TYR A 51 7.80 -14.17 -0.04
C TYR A 51 7.83 -14.25 -1.55
N GLY A 52 9.03 -14.19 -2.14
CA GLY A 52 9.20 -14.23 -3.60
C GLY A 52 8.81 -12.92 -4.28
N GLU A 53 8.74 -11.82 -3.56
CA GLU A 53 8.35 -10.52 -4.08
C GLU A 53 9.58 -9.66 -4.39
N SER A 54 9.46 -8.86 -5.45
CA SER A 54 10.37 -7.77 -5.79
C SER A 54 9.56 -6.52 -6.17
N ASP A 55 10.20 -5.36 -6.18
CA ASP A 55 9.56 -4.13 -6.63
C ASP A 55 8.99 -4.31 -8.04
N ALA A 56 9.78 -4.92 -8.94
CA ALA A 56 9.37 -5.18 -10.31
C ALA A 56 8.19 -6.16 -10.41
N SER A 57 8.16 -7.24 -9.63
CA SER A 57 7.07 -8.21 -9.66
C SER A 57 5.77 -7.63 -9.12
N VAL A 58 5.85 -6.85 -8.06
CA VAL A 58 4.68 -6.17 -7.47
C VAL A 58 4.14 -5.09 -8.41
N LEU A 59 5.02 -4.28 -8.99
CA LEU A 59 4.64 -3.29 -10.00
C LEU A 59 3.91 -3.96 -11.17
N ALA A 60 4.45 -5.06 -11.69
CA ALA A 60 3.83 -5.82 -12.78
C ALA A 60 2.46 -6.39 -12.41
N GLN A 61 2.30 -6.92 -11.20
CA GLN A 61 1.01 -7.42 -10.72
C GLN A 61 -0.05 -6.30 -10.67
N ILE A 62 0.29 -5.14 -10.16
CA ILE A 62 -0.64 -4.02 -10.07
C ILE A 62 -0.99 -3.51 -11.47
N MET A 63 0.00 -3.36 -12.33
CA MET A 63 -0.20 -2.93 -13.71
C MET A 63 -1.09 -3.90 -14.50
N SER A 64 -1.02 -5.20 -14.21
CA SER A 64 -1.86 -6.19 -14.89
C SER A 64 -3.36 -6.03 -14.62
N ILE A 65 -3.73 -5.40 -13.50
CA ILE A 65 -5.13 -5.15 -13.12
C ILE A 65 -5.53 -3.67 -13.28
N ALA A 66 -4.63 -2.82 -13.75
CA ALA A 66 -4.91 -1.39 -13.90
C ALA A 66 -6.17 -1.13 -14.73
N PRO A 67 -6.41 -1.82 -15.87
CA PRO A 67 -7.65 -1.61 -16.63
C PRO A 67 -8.93 -1.92 -15.82
N GLN A 68 -8.91 -2.96 -14.99
CA GLN A 68 -10.04 -3.29 -14.13
C GLN A 68 -10.23 -2.24 -13.03
N LEU A 69 -9.14 -1.73 -12.44
CA LEU A 69 -9.19 -0.64 -11.47
C LEU A 69 -9.79 0.62 -12.08
N GLU A 70 -9.37 0.99 -13.29
CA GLU A 70 -9.91 2.14 -14.03
C GLU A 70 -11.40 1.97 -14.35
N ASN A 71 -11.84 0.74 -14.56
CA ASN A 71 -13.26 0.40 -14.78
C ASN A 71 -14.06 0.25 -13.48
N GLY A 72 -13.50 0.59 -12.33
CA GLY A 72 -14.24 0.62 -11.07
C GLY A 72 -14.18 -0.65 -10.23
N LEU A 73 -13.12 -1.45 -10.37
CA LEU A 73 -12.90 -2.64 -9.53
C LEU A 73 -13.15 -2.33 -8.05
N THR A 74 -13.95 -3.17 -7.41
CA THR A 74 -14.23 -3.09 -5.98
C THR A 74 -13.17 -3.82 -5.15
N ARG A 75 -13.14 -3.56 -3.83
CA ARG A 75 -12.24 -4.28 -2.92
C ARG A 75 -12.56 -5.77 -2.83
N GLU A 76 -13.83 -6.13 -2.91
CA GLU A 76 -14.28 -7.52 -2.90
C GLU A 76 -13.83 -8.28 -4.17
N GLU A 77 -13.90 -7.64 -5.31
CA GLU A 77 -13.40 -8.20 -6.58
C GLU A 77 -11.89 -8.31 -6.58
N LEU A 78 -11.18 -7.33 -6.01
CA LEU A 78 -9.74 -7.35 -5.85
C LEU A 78 -9.25 -8.61 -5.11
N GLN A 79 -9.98 -9.03 -4.07
CA GLN A 79 -9.61 -10.23 -3.29
C GLN A 79 -9.63 -11.52 -4.13
N LYS A 80 -10.40 -11.55 -5.21
CA LYS A 80 -10.49 -12.69 -6.13
C LYS A 80 -9.48 -12.57 -7.27
N LEU A 81 -9.09 -11.36 -7.60
CA LEU A 81 -8.25 -11.07 -8.77
C LEU A 81 -6.76 -11.21 -8.46
N LEU A 82 -6.32 -10.74 -7.30
CA LEU A 82 -4.94 -10.86 -6.86
C LEU A 82 -4.79 -11.78 -5.65
N PRO A 83 -3.72 -12.58 -5.60
CA PRO A 83 -3.39 -13.35 -4.42
C PRO A 83 -3.00 -12.43 -3.25
N ALA A 84 -3.07 -12.96 -2.02
CA ALA A 84 -2.56 -12.25 -0.86
C ALA A 84 -1.08 -11.91 -1.05
N GLY A 85 -0.70 -10.68 -0.79
CA GLY A 85 0.66 -10.18 -0.97
C GLY A 85 0.73 -8.66 -1.01
N ALA A 86 1.92 -8.14 -1.28
CA ALA A 86 2.19 -6.72 -1.27
C ALA A 86 1.34 -5.96 -2.30
N ALA A 87 1.20 -6.47 -3.52
CA ALA A 87 0.42 -5.83 -4.57
C ALA A 87 -1.05 -5.65 -4.16
N ARG A 88 -1.70 -6.72 -3.68
CA ARG A 88 -3.09 -6.66 -3.23
C ARG A 88 -3.25 -5.69 -2.06
N ASN A 89 -2.32 -5.73 -1.10
CA ASN A 89 -2.35 -4.84 0.04
C ASN A 89 -2.28 -3.36 -0.36
N ALA A 90 -1.37 -2.98 -1.25
CA ALA A 90 -1.24 -1.60 -1.70
C ALA A 90 -2.52 -1.11 -2.40
N VAL A 91 -3.08 -1.90 -3.30
CA VAL A 91 -4.31 -1.55 -4.02
C VAL A 91 -5.51 -1.48 -3.05
N ASP A 92 -5.63 -2.43 -2.13
CA ASP A 92 -6.70 -2.42 -1.13
C ASP A 92 -6.65 -1.18 -0.25
N CYS A 93 -5.47 -0.81 0.23
CA CYS A 93 -5.26 0.42 1.01
C CYS A 93 -5.64 1.67 0.20
N ALA A 94 -5.27 1.74 -1.07
CA ALA A 94 -5.62 2.87 -1.94
C ALA A 94 -7.15 2.99 -2.12
N LEU A 95 -7.84 1.87 -2.28
CA LEU A 95 -9.31 1.86 -2.42
C LEU A 95 -10.02 2.24 -1.11
N TRP A 96 -9.50 1.81 0.04
CA TRP A 96 -10.00 2.25 1.35
C TRP A 96 -9.82 3.76 1.54
N ASP A 97 -8.63 4.27 1.24
CA ASP A 97 -8.32 5.70 1.37
C ASP A 97 -9.19 6.54 0.42
N LEU A 98 -9.36 6.10 -0.82
CA LEU A 98 -10.24 6.75 -1.78
C LEU A 98 -11.69 6.82 -1.25
N SER A 99 -12.22 5.71 -0.76
CA SER A 99 -13.59 5.64 -0.23
C SER A 99 -13.78 6.56 0.97
N ALA A 100 -12.83 6.58 1.91
CA ALA A 100 -12.88 7.45 3.08
C ALA A 100 -12.87 8.93 2.67
N ARG A 101 -11.96 9.32 1.77
CA ARG A 101 -11.86 10.70 1.28
C ARG A 101 -13.09 11.14 0.50
N GLN A 102 -13.65 10.29 -0.37
CA GLN A 102 -14.87 10.60 -1.11
C GLN A 102 -16.07 10.84 -0.19
N GLN A 103 -16.14 10.12 0.93
CA GLN A 103 -17.20 10.26 1.93
C GLN A 103 -16.88 11.30 3.00
N GLN A 104 -15.70 11.91 2.97
CA GLN A 104 -15.21 12.85 3.98
C GLN A 104 -15.23 12.25 5.40
N LEU A 105 -14.89 10.97 5.51
CA LEU A 105 -14.80 10.23 6.75
C LEU A 105 -13.35 9.86 7.06
N SER A 106 -13.03 9.67 8.34
CA SER A 106 -11.83 8.93 8.71
C SER A 106 -11.99 7.44 8.40
N LEU A 107 -10.89 6.68 8.33
CA LEU A 107 -10.99 5.22 8.20
C LEU A 107 -11.74 4.58 9.37
N ALA A 108 -11.53 5.07 10.59
CA ALA A 108 -12.23 4.59 11.77
C ALA A 108 -13.74 4.77 11.64
N GLU A 109 -14.18 5.95 11.19
CA GLU A 109 -15.61 6.22 10.94
C GLU A 109 -16.16 5.33 9.82
N LEU A 110 -15.39 5.15 8.73
CA LEU A 110 -15.81 4.34 7.59
C LEU A 110 -16.04 2.87 7.97
N VAL A 111 -15.21 2.31 8.86
CA VAL A 111 -15.34 0.93 9.34
C VAL A 111 -16.22 0.81 10.59
N GLY A 112 -16.76 1.92 11.11
CA GLY A 112 -17.63 1.92 12.29
C GLY A 112 -16.88 1.61 13.60
N SER A 113 -15.62 1.97 13.69
CA SER A 113 -14.77 1.76 14.87
C SER A 113 -14.44 3.08 15.56
N GLU A 114 -14.18 3.02 16.85
CA GLU A 114 -13.63 4.17 17.59
C GLU A 114 -12.10 4.22 17.44
N LEU A 115 -11.56 5.43 17.28
CA LEU A 115 -10.13 5.66 17.25
C LEU A 115 -9.57 5.65 18.68
N ALA A 116 -8.64 4.75 18.97
CA ALA A 116 -7.94 4.75 20.25
C ALA A 116 -6.96 5.95 20.31
N GLU A 117 -6.91 6.65 21.43
CA GLU A 117 -5.94 7.73 21.64
C GLU A 117 -4.49 7.21 21.66
N VAL A 118 -4.31 6.00 22.19
CA VAL A 118 -3.01 5.35 22.32
C VAL A 118 -3.10 3.92 21.82
N VAL A 119 -2.17 3.54 20.96
CA VAL A 119 -2.03 2.16 20.47
C VAL A 119 -0.65 1.65 20.83
N THR A 120 -0.61 0.54 21.57
CA THR A 120 0.65 -0.13 21.90
C THR A 120 1.21 -0.81 20.66
N THR A 121 2.46 -0.52 20.32
CA THR A 121 3.15 -1.13 19.18
C THR A 121 4.55 -1.58 19.57
N ALA A 122 5.18 -2.33 18.69
CA ALA A 122 6.58 -2.76 18.83
C ALA A 122 7.46 -1.88 17.94
N GLN A 123 8.60 -1.47 18.48
CA GLN A 123 9.62 -0.76 17.71
C GLN A 123 10.91 -1.61 17.67
N THR A 124 11.41 -1.84 16.47
CA THR A 124 12.68 -2.54 16.30
C THR A 124 13.84 -1.62 16.64
N VAL A 125 14.69 -2.04 17.57
CA VAL A 125 15.95 -1.37 17.87
C VAL A 125 17.03 -2.02 16.99
N VAL A 126 17.65 -1.22 16.14
CA VAL A 126 18.73 -1.70 15.26
C VAL A 126 20.03 -1.82 16.03
N ILE A 127 20.90 -2.72 15.57
CA ILE A 127 22.25 -2.87 16.09
C ILE A 127 23.06 -1.68 15.56
N GLY A 128 23.49 -0.84 16.44
CA GLY A 128 24.32 0.33 16.14
C GLY A 128 25.79 0.01 16.11
#